data_c998e08735c676ab5f8080eb3cf9108f
#
_entry.id   c998e08735c676ab5f8080eb3cf9108f
#
_cell.length_a   1.000
_cell.length_b   1.000
_cell.length_c   1.000
_cell.angle_alpha   90.00
_cell.angle_beta   90.00
_cell.angle_gamma   90.00
#
_symmetry.space_group_name_H-M   'P 1'
#
loop_
_entity.id
_entity.type
_entity.pdbx_description
1 polymer ?
#
loop_
_entity_poly.entity_id
_entity_poly.type
_entity_poly.pdbx_seq_one_letter_code
_entity_poly.pdbx_strand_id
1 'polypeptide(L)'
;MNVTSATTDPQTAQQLDLLRRMSELDPPPCVWGGYAEDALLAGTVTRPHLDVDWLLPRRELDLRLEQARELGFTNFESWGEAAPGEPFYLSARNGELSIDLGIGEEADGHLLVRVWKLAFEVDGAEAPAGYQFTLPDDTFTHPPALLDGITVHVASPLALYQIRAGIAARGSFGPLSPSQQTSLEKLRETFFPHRTEAQLTPRAEPLKPL
;
A
#
# COMPACT_ATOMS: atom_id res chain seq x y z
N MET A 1 -10.45 -24.33 -25.08
CA MET A 1 -9.16 -23.94 -24.49
C MET A 1 -9.26 -24.27 -23.02
N ASN A 2 -8.52 -25.25 -22.52
CA ASN A 2 -8.50 -25.60 -21.12
C ASN A 2 -7.72 -24.50 -20.39
N VAL A 3 -8.40 -23.65 -19.63
CA VAL A 3 -7.77 -22.80 -18.62
C VAL A 3 -7.36 -23.76 -17.50
N THR A 4 -6.10 -24.17 -17.51
CA THR A 4 -5.47 -24.83 -16.38
C THR A 4 -5.59 -23.84 -15.21
N SER A 5 -6.44 -24.17 -14.22
CA SER A 5 -6.44 -23.54 -12.91
C SER A 5 -4.99 -23.57 -12.41
N ALA A 6 -4.34 -22.41 -12.35
CA ALA A 6 -3.07 -22.29 -11.69
C ALA A 6 -3.32 -22.78 -10.26
N THR A 7 -2.63 -23.84 -9.86
CA THR A 7 -2.62 -24.31 -8.48
C THR A 7 -2.16 -23.11 -7.65
N THR A 8 -3.08 -22.54 -6.90
CA THR A 8 -2.81 -21.35 -6.10
C THR A 8 -1.70 -21.72 -5.12
N ASP A 9 -0.60 -20.98 -5.17
CA ASP A 9 0.50 -21.11 -4.23
C ASP A 9 -0.07 -21.08 -2.79
N PRO A 10 0.39 -21.97 -1.87
CA PRO A 10 -0.15 -22.06 -0.52
C PRO A 10 -0.14 -20.72 0.23
N GLN A 11 0.87 -19.89 0.05
CA GLN A 11 0.94 -18.57 0.65
C GLN A 11 -0.15 -17.66 0.10
N THR A 12 -0.35 -17.64 -1.22
CA THR A 12 -1.44 -16.88 -1.85
C THR A 12 -2.82 -17.32 -1.33
N ALA A 13 -3.03 -18.63 -1.14
CA ALA A 13 -4.29 -19.13 -0.57
C ALA A 13 -4.53 -18.63 0.86
N GLN A 14 -3.51 -18.61 1.71
CA GLN A 14 -3.59 -18.06 3.06
C GLN A 14 -3.83 -16.55 3.06
N GLN A 15 -3.21 -15.80 2.16
CA GLN A 15 -3.40 -14.36 2.01
C GLN A 15 -4.83 -14.04 1.51
N LEU A 16 -5.40 -14.84 0.61
CA LEU A 16 -6.79 -14.70 0.19
C LEU A 16 -7.76 -14.99 1.35
N ASP A 17 -7.47 -15.99 2.19
CA ASP A 17 -8.25 -16.22 3.41
C ASP A 17 -8.15 -15.06 4.39
N LEU A 18 -6.96 -14.49 4.57
CA LEU A 18 -6.76 -13.28 5.36
C LEU A 18 -7.60 -12.12 4.80
N LEU A 19 -7.56 -11.84 3.49
CA LEU A 19 -8.36 -10.79 2.85
C LEU A 19 -9.86 -11.01 3.04
N ARG A 20 -10.34 -12.26 3.01
CA ARG A 20 -11.75 -12.59 3.30
C ARG A 20 -12.11 -12.21 4.74
N ARG A 21 -11.31 -12.63 5.72
CA ARG A 21 -11.51 -12.27 7.12
C ARG A 21 -11.44 -10.76 7.35
N MET A 22 -10.54 -10.05 6.65
CA MET A 22 -10.46 -8.59 6.69
C MET A 22 -11.72 -7.92 6.15
N SER A 23 -12.33 -8.48 5.11
CA SER A 23 -13.57 -7.92 4.55
C SER A 23 -14.79 -8.05 5.47
N GLU A 24 -14.71 -8.90 6.51
CA GLU A 24 -15.75 -9.11 7.52
C GLU A 24 -15.59 -8.19 8.75
N LEU A 25 -14.47 -7.46 8.85
CA LEU A 25 -14.24 -6.48 9.92
C LEU A 25 -15.14 -5.24 9.74
N ASP A 26 -15.47 -4.56 10.83
CA ASP A 26 -16.30 -3.36 10.81
C ASP A 26 -15.58 -2.18 11.51
N PRO A 27 -15.25 -1.12 10.79
CA PRO A 27 -15.20 -1.02 9.33
C PRO A 27 -14.06 -1.85 8.73
N PRO A 28 -14.21 -2.35 7.49
CA PRO A 28 -13.14 -3.10 6.84
C PRO A 28 -11.94 -2.19 6.56
N PRO A 29 -10.69 -2.72 6.63
CA PRO A 29 -9.50 -1.94 6.32
C PRO A 29 -9.40 -1.61 4.83
N CYS A 30 -8.77 -0.48 4.51
CA CYS A 30 -8.46 -0.11 3.14
C CYS A 30 -7.16 -0.82 2.69
N VAL A 31 -7.27 -1.68 1.70
CA VAL A 31 -6.15 -2.37 1.08
C VAL A 31 -5.50 -1.48 0.03
N TRP A 32 -4.16 -1.47 0.00
CA TRP A 32 -3.38 -0.83 -1.05
C TRP A 32 -2.30 -1.79 -1.57
N GLY A 33 -1.35 -1.32 -2.37
CA GLY A 33 -0.27 -2.17 -2.87
C GLY A 33 -0.74 -3.23 -3.87
N GLY A 34 -0.08 -4.37 -3.86
CA GLY A 34 -0.23 -5.38 -4.91
C GLY A 34 -1.63 -5.99 -5.02
N TYR A 35 -2.27 -6.31 -3.92
CA TYR A 35 -3.62 -6.87 -3.92
C TYR A 35 -4.70 -5.88 -4.37
N ALA A 36 -4.54 -4.59 -4.04
CA ALA A 36 -5.43 -3.56 -4.55
C ALA A 36 -5.26 -3.34 -6.05
N GLU A 37 -4.01 -3.38 -6.56
CA GLU A 37 -3.73 -3.34 -8.00
C GLU A 37 -4.40 -4.51 -8.73
N ASP A 38 -4.26 -5.73 -8.22
CA ASP A 38 -4.88 -6.93 -8.80
C ASP A 38 -6.41 -6.85 -8.79
N ALA A 39 -7.01 -6.39 -7.69
CA ALA A 39 -8.45 -6.21 -7.58
C ALA A 39 -8.98 -5.21 -8.62
N LEU A 40 -8.31 -4.08 -8.81
CA LEU A 40 -8.73 -3.03 -9.73
C LEU A 40 -8.47 -3.34 -11.20
N LEU A 41 -7.39 -4.07 -11.51
CA LEU A 41 -6.93 -4.28 -12.88
C LEU A 41 -7.37 -5.61 -13.48
N ALA A 42 -7.53 -6.65 -12.66
CA ALA A 42 -7.77 -8.00 -13.13
C ALA A 42 -8.97 -8.70 -12.45
N GLY A 43 -9.32 -8.30 -11.23
CA GLY A 43 -10.32 -9.01 -10.41
C GLY A 43 -9.85 -10.38 -9.90
N THR A 44 -8.59 -10.72 -10.14
CA THR A 44 -7.96 -11.97 -9.67
C THR A 44 -6.50 -11.71 -9.31
N VAL A 45 -5.92 -12.55 -8.44
CA VAL A 45 -4.49 -12.47 -8.13
C VAL A 45 -3.68 -12.84 -9.37
N THR A 46 -2.83 -11.92 -9.80
CA THR A 46 -2.04 -12.05 -11.04
C THR A 46 -0.61 -12.56 -10.81
N ARG A 47 -0.12 -12.46 -9.57
CA ARG A 47 1.23 -12.86 -9.14
C ARG A 47 1.26 -13.11 -7.64
N PRO A 48 2.24 -13.85 -7.12
CA PRO A 48 2.46 -13.93 -5.68
C PRO A 48 2.77 -12.55 -5.07
N HIS A 49 2.25 -12.32 -3.88
CA HIS A 49 2.55 -11.15 -3.04
C HIS A 49 3.24 -11.58 -1.75
N LEU A 50 4.06 -10.71 -1.18
CA LEU A 50 4.79 -11.00 0.06
C LEU A 50 3.94 -10.71 1.31
N ASP A 51 3.06 -9.71 1.21
CA ASP A 51 2.32 -9.10 2.29
C ASP A 51 0.94 -8.64 1.83
N VAL A 52 0.12 -8.25 2.79
CA VAL A 52 -1.15 -7.54 2.57
C VAL A 52 -1.01 -6.14 3.15
N ASP A 53 -1.01 -5.16 2.27
CA ASP A 53 -0.83 -3.75 2.63
C ASP A 53 -2.16 -3.11 3.08
N TRP A 54 -2.17 -2.44 4.25
CA TRP A 54 -3.26 -1.61 4.74
C TRP A 54 -2.87 -0.13 4.69
N LEU A 55 -3.74 0.72 4.20
CA LEU A 55 -3.60 2.17 4.27
C LEU A 55 -4.64 2.72 5.25
N LEU A 56 -4.20 3.57 6.16
CA LEU A 56 -5.09 4.12 7.18
C LEU A 56 -4.71 5.55 7.57
N PRO A 57 -5.70 6.39 7.91
CA PRO A 57 -5.42 7.65 8.58
C PRO A 57 -5.02 7.39 10.03
N ARG A 58 -4.13 8.22 10.58
CA ARG A 58 -3.60 8.03 11.94
C ARG A 58 -4.69 7.89 13.01
N ARG A 59 -5.80 8.61 12.86
CA ARG A 59 -6.93 8.51 13.81
C ARG A 59 -7.52 7.10 13.94
N GLU A 60 -7.28 6.23 12.96
CA GLU A 60 -7.76 4.85 12.96
C GLU A 60 -6.72 3.84 13.46
N LEU A 61 -5.51 4.29 13.82
CA LEU A 61 -4.40 3.38 14.14
C LEU A 61 -4.77 2.38 15.25
N ASP A 62 -5.31 2.86 16.38
CA ASP A 62 -5.64 1.98 17.50
C ASP A 62 -6.68 0.93 17.10
N LEU A 63 -7.73 1.32 16.37
CA LEU A 63 -8.73 0.41 15.84
C LEU A 63 -8.09 -0.64 14.93
N ARG A 64 -7.22 -0.22 14.00
CA ARG A 64 -6.59 -1.14 13.05
C ARG A 64 -5.61 -2.10 13.72
N LEU A 65 -4.91 -1.65 14.77
CA LEU A 65 -4.08 -2.53 15.58
C LEU A 65 -4.90 -3.56 16.35
N GLU A 66 -6.09 -3.20 16.85
CA GLU A 66 -7.01 -4.14 17.50
C GLU A 66 -7.53 -5.17 16.49
N GLN A 67 -8.02 -4.74 15.34
CA GLN A 67 -8.45 -5.61 14.26
C GLN A 67 -7.33 -6.56 13.79
N ALA A 68 -6.10 -6.06 13.65
CA ALA A 68 -4.96 -6.89 13.29
C ALA A 68 -4.66 -7.95 14.37
N ARG A 69 -4.82 -7.62 15.67
CA ARG A 69 -4.69 -8.60 16.76
C ARG A 69 -5.78 -9.68 16.72
N GLU A 70 -7.02 -9.32 16.39
CA GLU A 70 -8.11 -10.29 16.17
C GLU A 70 -7.81 -11.26 15.03
N LEU A 71 -7.07 -10.80 14.02
CA LEU A 71 -6.57 -11.62 12.91
C LEU A 71 -5.32 -12.44 13.28
N GLY A 72 -4.77 -12.26 14.49
CA GLY A 72 -3.64 -13.01 15.04
C GLY A 72 -2.28 -12.32 14.88
N PHE A 73 -2.22 -11.04 14.48
CA PHE A 73 -0.98 -10.28 14.39
C PHE A 73 -0.72 -9.56 15.72
N THR A 74 0.31 -9.96 16.45
CA THR A 74 0.56 -9.45 17.82
C THR A 74 1.83 -8.64 17.97
N ASN A 75 2.81 -8.84 17.09
CA ASN A 75 4.11 -8.17 17.15
C ASN A 75 4.21 -7.20 15.98
N PHE A 76 4.22 -5.91 16.29
CA PHE A 76 4.34 -4.84 15.30
C PHE A 76 5.74 -4.24 15.37
N GLU A 77 6.39 -4.17 14.22
CA GLU A 77 7.68 -3.52 14.05
C GLU A 77 7.49 -2.17 13.34
N SER A 78 8.05 -1.11 13.92
CA SER A 78 8.05 0.22 13.29
C SER A 78 9.21 0.36 12.32
N TRP A 79 8.91 0.83 11.12
CA TRP A 79 9.91 1.09 10.08
C TRP A 79 10.09 2.59 9.80
N GLY A 80 9.65 3.44 10.69
CA GLY A 80 9.85 4.87 10.64
C GLY A 80 8.88 5.60 11.55
N GLU A 81 9.36 6.69 12.13
CA GLU A 81 8.60 7.52 13.05
C GLU A 81 8.53 8.97 12.56
N ALA A 82 7.37 9.58 12.69
CA ALA A 82 7.16 11.01 12.43
C ALA A 82 7.68 11.86 13.58
N ALA A 83 7.54 11.34 14.80
CA ALA A 83 8.10 11.80 16.06
C ALA A 83 8.30 10.55 16.95
N PRO A 84 9.06 10.64 18.04
CA PRO A 84 9.27 9.49 18.93
C PRO A 84 7.94 8.86 19.38
N GLY A 85 7.74 7.56 19.06
CA GLY A 85 6.52 6.83 19.36
C GLY A 85 5.36 7.07 18.37
N GLU A 86 5.56 7.81 17.28
CA GLU A 86 4.57 8.05 16.25
C GLU A 86 4.96 7.36 14.93
N PRO A 87 4.73 6.05 14.79
CA PRO A 87 5.09 5.32 13.59
C PRO A 87 4.26 5.81 12.40
N PHE A 88 4.86 5.88 11.21
CA PHE A 88 4.14 6.09 9.96
C PHE A 88 4.11 4.83 9.07
N TYR A 89 4.81 3.78 9.50
CA TYR A 89 4.76 2.48 8.86
C TYR A 89 5.01 1.39 9.90
N LEU A 90 4.13 0.41 9.94
CA LEU A 90 4.24 -0.76 10.81
C LEU A 90 4.15 -2.02 9.97
N SER A 91 4.92 -3.04 10.33
CA SER A 91 4.72 -4.39 9.81
C SER A 91 4.48 -5.37 10.93
N ALA A 92 3.73 -6.44 10.64
CA ALA A 92 3.51 -7.53 11.58
C ALA A 92 3.45 -8.86 10.84
N ARG A 93 3.87 -9.93 11.54
CA ARG A 93 3.85 -11.28 11.01
C ARG A 93 3.06 -12.22 11.91
N ASN A 94 2.38 -13.18 11.26
CA ASN A 94 1.74 -14.31 11.88
C ASN A 94 2.04 -15.57 11.04
N GLY A 95 3.02 -16.37 11.45
CA GLY A 95 3.56 -17.45 10.64
C GLY A 95 4.19 -16.92 9.34
N GLU A 96 3.68 -17.40 8.21
CA GLU A 96 4.13 -16.96 6.88
C GLU A 96 3.35 -15.74 6.36
N LEU A 97 2.28 -15.34 7.06
CA LEU A 97 1.51 -14.15 6.71
C LEU A 97 2.20 -12.89 7.21
N SER A 98 2.19 -11.86 6.38
CA SER A 98 2.64 -10.51 6.73
C SER A 98 1.56 -9.49 6.38
N ILE A 99 1.38 -8.51 7.26
CA ILE A 99 0.61 -7.28 6.98
C ILE A 99 1.50 -6.07 7.17
N ASP A 100 1.30 -5.08 6.31
CA ASP A 100 2.00 -3.82 6.36
C ASP A 100 0.99 -2.67 6.46
N LEU A 101 1.17 -1.78 7.43
CA LEU A 101 0.29 -0.66 7.73
C LEU A 101 0.98 0.65 7.34
N GLY A 102 0.57 1.25 6.24
CA GLY A 102 0.93 2.62 5.86
C GLY A 102 0.02 3.61 6.57
N ILE A 103 0.60 4.47 7.40
CA ILE A 103 -0.16 5.39 8.26
C ILE A 103 -0.02 6.80 7.69
N GLY A 104 -1.13 7.37 7.24
CA GLY A 104 -1.20 8.74 6.77
C GLY A 104 -1.58 9.73 7.86
N GLU A 105 -0.94 10.90 7.83
CA GLU A 105 -1.27 12.02 8.70
C GLU A 105 -2.32 12.91 8.03
N GLU A 106 -3.32 13.31 8.78
CA GLU A 106 -4.29 14.29 8.30
C GLU A 106 -3.79 15.71 8.60
N ALA A 107 -3.57 16.48 7.54
CA ALA A 107 -3.16 17.88 7.63
C ALA A 107 -3.92 18.71 6.59
N ASP A 108 -4.54 19.82 7.05
CA ASP A 108 -5.27 20.76 6.20
C ASP A 108 -6.35 20.12 5.30
N GLY A 109 -6.99 19.04 5.78
CA GLY A 109 -8.03 18.30 5.05
C GLY A 109 -7.49 17.27 4.05
N HIS A 110 -6.19 17.08 4.00
CA HIS A 110 -5.53 16.11 3.11
C HIS A 110 -4.85 15.00 3.91
N LEU A 111 -4.66 13.85 3.28
CA LEU A 111 -3.88 12.76 3.83
C LEU A 111 -2.43 12.84 3.34
N LEU A 112 -1.50 13.03 4.25
CA LEU A 112 -0.06 12.99 4.00
C LEU A 112 0.47 11.59 4.29
N VAL A 113 1.10 10.97 3.30
CA VAL A 113 1.80 9.69 3.47
C VAL A 113 3.31 9.95 3.47
N ARG A 114 4.00 9.30 4.39
CA ARG A 114 5.45 9.33 4.49
C ARG A 114 6.03 8.02 3.99
N VAL A 115 7.10 8.15 3.21
CA VAL A 115 7.87 7.03 2.69
C VAL A 115 9.30 7.19 3.18
N TRP A 116 9.75 6.22 3.96
CA TRP A 116 11.12 6.18 4.45
C TRP A 116 12.08 5.81 3.32
N LYS A 117 13.23 6.49 3.26
CA LYS A 117 14.32 6.07 2.41
C LYS A 117 15.16 5.07 3.22
N LEU A 118 15.12 3.80 2.86
CA LEU A 118 16.13 2.86 3.31
C LEU A 118 17.49 3.43 2.86
N ALA A 119 18.33 3.79 3.83
CA ALA A 119 19.63 4.37 3.59
C ALA A 119 20.51 3.37 2.85
N PHE A 120 20.48 3.42 1.52
CA PHE A 120 21.64 3.00 0.75
C PHE A 120 22.54 4.24 0.71
N GLU A 121 23.75 4.12 1.26
CA GLU A 121 24.78 5.12 1.15
C GLU A 121 24.96 5.52 -0.32
N VAL A 122 24.55 6.71 -0.64
CA VAL A 122 24.90 7.36 -1.90
C VAL A 122 25.90 8.44 -1.54
N ASP A 123 27.17 8.11 -1.76
CA ASP A 123 28.31 9.04 -1.83
C ASP A 123 28.22 10.29 -0.92
N GLY A 124 28.41 10.14 0.40
CA GLY A 124 28.82 11.22 1.29
C GLY A 124 27.93 12.45 1.44
N ALA A 125 26.76 12.49 0.80
CA ALA A 125 25.78 13.56 0.98
C ALA A 125 24.70 13.09 1.95
N GLU A 126 24.34 13.93 2.92
CA GLU A 126 23.17 13.70 3.79
C GLU A 126 21.91 13.59 2.91
N ALA A 127 21.55 12.35 2.57
CA ALA A 127 20.30 12.11 1.86
C ALA A 127 19.14 12.31 2.83
N PRO A 128 18.02 12.92 2.40
CA PRO A 128 16.85 13.07 3.27
C PRO A 128 16.39 11.69 3.76
N ALA A 129 16.00 11.60 5.04
CA ALA A 129 15.58 10.36 5.68
C ALA A 129 14.33 9.73 5.05
N GLY A 130 13.60 10.48 4.24
CA GLY A 130 12.41 10.04 3.52
C GLY A 130 11.72 11.18 2.79
N TYR A 131 10.52 10.91 2.32
CA TYR A 131 9.67 11.86 1.60
C TYR A 131 8.25 11.77 2.10
N GLN A 132 7.52 12.88 2.03
CA GLN A 132 6.08 12.91 2.21
C GLN A 132 5.39 13.42 0.95
N PHE A 133 4.18 12.95 0.72
CA PHE A 133 3.33 13.45 -0.35
C PHE A 133 1.86 13.35 0.03
N THR A 134 1.08 14.25 -0.55
CA THR A 134 -0.37 14.31 -0.32
C THR A 134 -1.07 13.28 -1.19
N LEU A 135 -1.97 12.51 -0.61
CA LEU A 135 -2.88 11.63 -1.34
C LEU A 135 -4.15 12.37 -1.76
N PRO A 136 -4.84 11.87 -2.80
CA PRO A 136 -6.12 12.43 -3.24
C PRO A 136 -7.21 12.30 -2.16
N ASP A 137 -8.17 13.21 -2.17
CA ASP A 137 -9.29 13.23 -1.21
C ASP A 137 -10.19 11.99 -1.32
N ASP A 138 -10.20 11.34 -2.48
CA ASP A 138 -10.97 10.12 -2.74
C ASP A 138 -10.25 8.82 -2.33
N THR A 139 -9.10 8.92 -1.67
CA THR A 139 -8.26 7.76 -1.32
C THR A 139 -9.05 6.61 -0.67
N PHE A 140 -9.95 6.92 0.27
CA PHE A 140 -10.73 5.94 1.02
C PHE A 140 -12.19 5.81 0.57
N THR A 141 -12.62 6.57 -0.44
CA THR A 141 -14.02 6.62 -0.87
C THR A 141 -14.29 5.85 -2.15
N HIS A 142 -13.27 5.17 -2.69
CA HIS A 142 -13.42 4.32 -3.85
C HIS A 142 -14.36 3.14 -3.53
N PRO A 143 -15.29 2.78 -4.43
CA PRO A 143 -16.14 1.60 -4.26
C PRO A 143 -15.29 0.33 -4.07
N PRO A 144 -15.75 -0.63 -3.24
CA PRO A 144 -15.06 -1.91 -3.10
C PRO A 144 -14.88 -2.61 -4.45
N ALA A 145 -13.76 -3.29 -4.62
CA ALA A 145 -13.44 -4.08 -5.80
C ALA A 145 -13.56 -5.59 -5.49
N LEU A 146 -13.71 -6.41 -6.53
CA LEU A 146 -13.69 -7.87 -6.39
C LEU A 146 -12.27 -8.38 -6.65
N LEU A 147 -11.82 -9.31 -5.80
CA LEU A 147 -10.57 -10.06 -5.98
C LEU A 147 -10.84 -11.55 -5.71
N ASP A 148 -10.79 -12.39 -6.72
CA ASP A 148 -11.12 -13.82 -6.61
C ASP A 148 -12.45 -14.09 -5.86
N GLY A 149 -13.46 -13.24 -6.11
CA GLY A 149 -14.78 -13.33 -5.49
C GLY A 149 -14.87 -12.74 -4.08
N ILE A 150 -13.79 -12.17 -3.53
CA ILE A 150 -13.76 -11.47 -2.25
C ILE A 150 -14.01 -9.99 -2.50
N THR A 151 -14.93 -9.38 -1.77
CA THR A 151 -15.12 -7.93 -1.79
C THR A 151 -14.03 -7.26 -0.95
N VAL A 152 -13.19 -6.44 -1.58
CA VAL A 152 -12.05 -5.78 -0.93
C VAL A 152 -12.22 -4.27 -1.00
N HIS A 153 -12.12 -3.59 0.13
CA HIS A 153 -12.04 -2.12 0.17
C HIS A 153 -10.63 -1.71 -0.22
N VAL A 154 -10.50 -0.98 -1.31
CA VAL A 154 -9.21 -0.61 -1.90
C VAL A 154 -9.02 0.90 -1.93
N ALA A 155 -7.78 1.34 -1.83
CA ALA A 155 -7.42 2.73 -2.09
C ALA A 155 -7.79 3.11 -3.53
N SER A 156 -8.13 4.40 -3.76
CA SER A 156 -8.51 4.85 -5.10
C SER A 156 -7.41 4.60 -6.12
N PRO A 157 -7.74 4.40 -7.41
CA PRO A 157 -6.74 4.20 -8.46
C PRO A 157 -5.70 5.31 -8.52
N LEU A 158 -6.11 6.57 -8.24
CA LEU A 158 -5.19 7.70 -8.21
C LEU A 158 -4.24 7.62 -7.02
N ALA A 159 -4.72 7.26 -5.83
CA ALA A 159 -3.88 7.07 -4.65
C ALA A 159 -2.85 5.95 -4.88
N LEU A 160 -3.28 4.80 -5.41
CA LEU A 160 -2.37 3.69 -5.73
C LEU A 160 -1.30 4.10 -6.74
N TYR A 161 -1.69 4.79 -7.80
CA TYR A 161 -0.75 5.30 -8.79
C TYR A 161 0.25 6.26 -8.14
N GLN A 162 -0.22 7.22 -7.36
CA GLN A 162 0.62 8.25 -6.75
C GLN A 162 1.59 7.68 -5.72
N ILE A 163 1.17 6.74 -4.89
CA ILE A 163 2.06 6.06 -3.94
C ILE A 163 3.18 5.35 -4.71
N ARG A 164 2.82 4.55 -5.71
CA ARG A 164 3.79 3.79 -6.51
C ARG A 164 4.74 4.70 -7.29
N ALA A 165 4.20 5.71 -7.97
CA ALA A 165 4.99 6.69 -8.73
C ALA A 165 5.87 7.55 -7.82
N GLY A 166 5.37 7.94 -6.64
CA GLY A 166 6.12 8.70 -5.65
C GLY A 166 7.32 7.91 -5.10
N ILE A 167 7.13 6.62 -4.79
CA ILE A 167 8.19 5.71 -4.37
C ILE A 167 9.24 5.56 -5.49
N ALA A 168 8.79 5.31 -6.73
CA ALA A 168 9.66 5.14 -7.89
C ALA A 168 10.51 6.37 -8.19
N ALA A 169 9.87 7.54 -8.22
CA ALA A 169 10.53 8.81 -8.56
C ALA A 169 11.63 9.21 -7.56
N ARG A 170 11.61 8.67 -6.35
CA ARG A 170 12.55 9.01 -5.27
C ARG A 170 13.55 7.91 -4.96
N GLY A 171 13.43 6.74 -5.60
CA GLY A 171 14.33 5.60 -5.37
C GLY A 171 14.30 5.08 -3.94
N SER A 172 13.21 5.31 -3.20
CA SER A 172 13.12 5.01 -1.76
C SER A 172 13.29 3.51 -1.44
N PHE A 173 12.91 2.64 -2.37
CA PHE A 173 13.05 1.17 -2.26
C PHE A 173 13.81 0.58 -3.46
N GLY A 174 14.62 1.37 -4.13
CA GLY A 174 15.26 0.98 -5.38
C GLY A 174 14.34 1.13 -6.61
N PRO A 175 14.80 0.69 -7.79
CA PRO A 175 13.99 0.73 -8.99
C PRO A 175 12.78 -0.20 -8.86
N LEU A 176 11.64 0.20 -9.44
CA LEU A 176 10.49 -0.68 -9.53
C LEU A 176 10.86 -1.98 -10.23
N SER A 177 10.35 -3.10 -9.71
CA SER A 177 10.44 -4.38 -10.42
C SER A 177 9.64 -4.31 -11.74
N PRO A 178 9.93 -5.17 -12.73
CA PRO A 178 9.17 -5.19 -13.98
C PRO A 178 7.65 -5.34 -13.77
N SER A 179 7.23 -6.13 -12.79
CA SER A 179 5.80 -6.29 -12.46
C SER A 179 5.18 -5.02 -11.89
N GLN A 180 5.91 -4.30 -11.03
CA GLN A 180 5.46 -3.02 -10.49
C GLN A 180 5.38 -1.93 -11.55
N GLN A 181 6.32 -1.88 -12.50
CA GLN A 181 6.29 -0.98 -13.65
C GLN A 181 5.05 -1.28 -14.52
N THR A 182 4.81 -2.56 -14.82
CA THR A 182 3.64 -2.99 -15.59
C THR A 182 2.33 -2.61 -14.90
N SER A 183 2.22 -2.78 -13.57
CA SER A 183 1.04 -2.36 -12.82
C SER A 183 0.83 -0.85 -12.89
N LEU A 184 1.90 -0.07 -12.75
CA LEU A 184 1.82 1.40 -12.83
C LEU A 184 1.34 1.88 -14.21
N GLU A 185 1.88 1.29 -15.29
CA GLU A 185 1.45 1.57 -16.67
C GLU A 185 -0.03 1.21 -16.86
N LYS A 186 -0.46 0.02 -16.44
CA LYS A 186 -1.85 -0.42 -16.54
C LYS A 186 -2.81 0.47 -15.74
N LEU A 187 -2.46 0.87 -14.52
CA LEU A 187 -3.27 1.82 -13.74
C LEU A 187 -3.46 3.13 -14.52
N ARG A 188 -2.39 3.67 -15.10
CA ARG A 188 -2.47 4.88 -15.91
C ARG A 188 -3.37 4.69 -17.14
N GLU A 189 -3.15 3.64 -17.90
CA GLU A 189 -3.90 3.37 -19.15
C GLU A 189 -5.37 3.10 -18.88
N THR A 190 -5.70 2.37 -17.80
CA THR A 190 -7.07 2.00 -17.47
C THR A 190 -7.87 3.18 -16.91
N PHE A 191 -7.30 3.91 -15.96
CA PHE A 191 -8.03 4.92 -15.21
C PHE A 191 -7.73 6.37 -15.64
N PHE A 192 -6.58 6.61 -16.28
CA PHE A 192 -6.11 7.95 -16.62
C PHE A 192 -5.56 8.06 -18.06
N PRO A 193 -6.24 7.52 -19.09
CA PRO A 193 -5.68 7.42 -20.45
C PRO A 193 -5.32 8.77 -21.09
N HIS A 194 -5.89 9.87 -20.57
CA HIS A 194 -5.67 11.24 -21.09
C HIS A 194 -4.74 12.07 -20.21
N ARG A 195 -4.16 11.51 -19.14
CA ARG A 195 -3.24 12.21 -18.26
C ARG A 195 -1.80 11.76 -18.51
N THR A 196 -0.89 12.72 -18.49
CA THR A 196 0.55 12.45 -18.55
C THR A 196 1.05 11.96 -17.18
N GLU A 197 2.17 11.27 -17.17
CA GLU A 197 2.85 10.87 -15.95
C GLU A 197 3.12 12.07 -15.02
N ALA A 198 3.60 13.19 -15.56
CA ALA A 198 3.85 14.41 -14.79
C ALA A 198 2.60 14.99 -14.12
N GLN A 199 1.40 14.76 -14.68
CA GLN A 199 0.13 15.20 -14.09
C GLN A 199 -0.36 14.26 -12.97
N LEU A 200 0.12 13.04 -12.96
CA LEU A 200 -0.28 12.00 -12.00
C LEU A 200 0.73 11.83 -10.87
N THR A 201 2.03 12.08 -11.14
CA THR A 201 3.08 11.94 -10.12
C THR A 201 2.89 12.99 -9.02
N PRO A 202 2.83 12.58 -7.75
CA PRO A 202 2.61 13.51 -6.65
C PRO A 202 3.83 14.41 -6.45
N ARG A 203 3.60 15.62 -5.97
CA ARG A 203 4.69 16.43 -5.42
C ARG A 203 5.15 15.80 -4.11
N ALA A 204 6.41 15.43 -4.06
CA ALA A 204 7.01 14.88 -2.86
C ALA A 204 7.95 15.91 -2.22
N GLU A 205 7.81 16.08 -0.93
CA GLU A 205 8.67 16.95 -0.12
C GLU A 205 9.63 16.09 0.72
N PRO A 206 10.92 16.46 0.80
CA PRO A 206 11.83 15.76 1.68
C PRO A 206 11.37 15.85 3.14
N LEU A 207 11.44 14.74 3.87
CA LEU A 207 11.28 14.77 5.32
C LEU A 207 12.48 15.49 5.92
N LYS A 208 12.22 16.43 6.81
CA LYS A 208 13.28 17.06 7.60
C LYS A 208 13.84 16.02 8.55
N PRO A 209 15.16 15.99 8.78
CA PRO A 209 15.75 15.20 9.88
C PRO A 209 15.07 15.57 11.19
N LEU A 210 14.78 14.59 12.01
CA LEU A 210 14.32 14.78 13.39
C LEU A 210 15.41 15.39 14.25
#